data_24d3879ea437197ac2446c1d375feff4
#
_entry.id   24d3879ea437197ac2446c1d375feff4
#
_cell.length_a   1.000
_cell.length_b   1.000
_cell.length_c   1.000
_cell.angle_alpha   90.00
_cell.angle_beta   90.00
_cell.angle_gamma   90.00
#
_symmetry.space_group_name_H-M   'P 1'
#
loop_
_entity.id
_entity.type
_entity.pdbx_description
1 polymer ?
#
loop_
_entity_poly.entity_id
_entity_poly.type
_entity_poly.pdbx_seq_one_letter_code
_entity_poly.pdbx_strand_id
1 'polypeptide(L)'
;MVLDLPPPIIPTVLDALGPREVARMLLGVRADRVEELFSYVPPALLSAALAQLSVDQLAELVPLVRLESAIRLVAHLAPDTASAVLLALPTQYRQVLRERLPPPTPSDYQHRAEQAVRRATGNLTPMGPLGTVTEVFGRPIQVVVRDRPGATFGPGDLVAAIGAADWRRVVGVIVLTNATLDPGLGAALRDARNRGYVVEVVAWQDERDDGMLKRSLVRFAT
;
A
#
# COMPACT_ATOMS: atom_id res chain seq x y z
N MET A 1 -23.38 -0.46 -25.92
CA MET A 1 -22.49 -0.47 -24.70
C MET A 1 -22.75 0.82 -23.93
N VAL A 2 -22.50 0.91 -22.59
CA VAL A 2 -22.78 2.12 -21.79
C VAL A 2 -22.10 3.38 -22.36
N LEU A 3 -20.90 3.24 -22.89
CA LEU A 3 -20.15 4.35 -23.54
C LEU A 3 -20.74 4.84 -24.89
N ASP A 4 -21.77 4.20 -25.40
CA ASP A 4 -22.46 4.64 -26.61
C ASP A 4 -23.70 5.50 -26.28
N LEU A 5 -23.97 5.68 -24.98
CA LEU A 5 -25.04 6.55 -24.48
C LEU A 5 -24.60 8.03 -24.51
N PRO A 6 -25.57 8.97 -24.51
CA PRO A 6 -25.25 10.39 -24.35
C PRO A 6 -24.42 10.65 -23.07
N PRO A 7 -23.33 11.45 -23.15
CA PRO A 7 -22.44 11.70 -22.02
C PRO A 7 -23.11 12.04 -20.68
N PRO A 8 -24.15 12.88 -20.61
CA PRO A 8 -24.77 13.26 -19.34
C PRO A 8 -25.51 12.10 -18.64
N ILE A 9 -25.85 11.02 -19.37
CA ILE A 9 -26.59 9.87 -18.83
C ILE A 9 -25.65 8.82 -18.29
N ILE A 10 -24.41 8.75 -18.78
CA ILE A 10 -23.45 7.69 -18.45
C ILE A 10 -23.21 7.57 -16.93
N PRO A 11 -22.91 8.63 -16.17
CA PRO A 11 -22.70 8.52 -14.72
C PRO A 11 -23.89 7.92 -13.97
N THR A 12 -25.12 8.33 -14.34
CA THR A 12 -26.35 7.82 -13.72
C THR A 12 -26.55 6.33 -13.98
N VAL A 13 -26.25 5.88 -15.20
CA VAL A 13 -26.33 4.45 -15.56
C VAL A 13 -25.26 3.65 -14.82
N LEU A 14 -24.03 4.17 -14.72
CA LEU A 14 -22.96 3.51 -13.99
C LEU A 14 -23.29 3.37 -12.50
N ASP A 15 -23.88 4.40 -11.91
CA ASP A 15 -24.33 4.37 -10.52
C ASP A 15 -25.43 3.31 -10.29
N ALA A 16 -26.38 3.22 -11.22
CA ALA A 16 -27.43 2.21 -11.17
C ALA A 16 -26.92 0.77 -11.33
N LEU A 17 -25.84 0.56 -12.10
CA LEU A 17 -25.20 -0.75 -12.28
C LEU A 17 -24.45 -1.22 -11.02
N GLY A 18 -23.93 -0.28 -10.26
CA GLY A 18 -23.17 -0.54 -9.04
C GLY A 18 -21.73 -1.03 -9.25
N PRO A 19 -20.95 -1.12 -8.15
CA PRO A 19 -19.50 -1.30 -8.22
C PRO A 19 -19.06 -2.61 -8.88
N ARG A 20 -19.83 -3.69 -8.72
CA ARG A 20 -19.47 -5.00 -9.25
C ARG A 20 -19.53 -5.04 -10.79
N GLU A 21 -20.56 -4.44 -11.36
CA GLU A 21 -20.70 -4.38 -12.81
C GLU A 21 -19.70 -3.38 -13.42
N VAL A 22 -19.45 -2.27 -12.74
CA VAL A 22 -18.39 -1.32 -13.16
C VAL A 22 -17.02 -1.99 -13.15
N ALA A 23 -16.70 -2.80 -12.14
CA ALA A 23 -15.46 -3.58 -12.10
C ALA A 23 -15.33 -4.54 -13.30
N ARG A 24 -16.41 -5.26 -13.64
CA ARG A 24 -16.43 -6.11 -14.84
C ARG A 24 -16.25 -5.32 -16.14
N MET A 25 -16.88 -4.14 -16.23
CA MET A 25 -16.74 -3.28 -17.39
C MET A 25 -15.31 -2.78 -17.55
N LEU A 26 -14.63 -2.39 -16.47
CA LEU A 26 -13.23 -1.96 -16.50
C LEU A 26 -12.30 -3.06 -17.06
N LEU A 27 -12.57 -4.33 -16.75
CA LEU A 27 -11.79 -5.46 -17.27
C LEU A 27 -12.17 -5.87 -18.68
N GLY A 28 -13.44 -5.66 -19.07
CA GLY A 28 -13.96 -6.12 -20.35
C GLY A 28 -13.96 -5.09 -21.48
N VAL A 29 -13.73 -3.81 -21.15
CA VAL A 29 -13.68 -2.75 -22.16
C VAL A 29 -12.34 -2.77 -22.89
N ARG A 30 -12.34 -2.40 -24.17
CA ARG A 30 -11.09 -2.31 -24.95
C ARG A 30 -10.14 -1.28 -24.34
N ALA A 31 -8.85 -1.55 -24.41
CA ALA A 31 -7.81 -0.72 -23.82
C ALA A 31 -7.88 0.77 -24.24
N ASP A 32 -8.25 1.02 -25.52
CA ASP A 32 -8.42 2.38 -26.06
C ASP A 32 -9.62 3.14 -25.45
N ARG A 33 -10.58 2.43 -24.84
CA ARG A 33 -11.79 3.02 -24.22
C ARG A 33 -11.79 2.98 -22.68
N VAL A 34 -10.78 2.36 -22.07
CA VAL A 34 -10.65 2.33 -20.59
C VAL A 34 -10.56 3.74 -20.02
N GLU A 35 -9.78 4.61 -20.65
CA GLU A 35 -9.60 6.01 -20.25
C GLU A 35 -10.92 6.79 -20.32
N GLU A 36 -11.71 6.56 -21.38
CA GLU A 36 -13.02 7.17 -21.55
C GLU A 36 -13.98 6.73 -20.43
N LEU A 37 -14.05 5.42 -20.15
CA LEU A 37 -14.88 4.90 -19.06
C LEU A 37 -14.47 5.50 -17.72
N PHE A 38 -13.17 5.58 -17.46
CA PHE A 38 -12.63 6.14 -16.24
C PHE A 38 -13.06 7.59 -15.99
N SER A 39 -13.23 8.38 -17.05
CA SER A 39 -13.65 9.79 -16.94
C SER A 39 -15.11 9.96 -16.51
N TYR A 40 -15.95 8.94 -16.71
CA TYR A 40 -17.37 8.97 -16.37
C TYR A 40 -17.71 8.33 -15.02
N VAL A 41 -16.82 7.49 -14.47
CA VAL A 41 -17.08 6.80 -13.18
C VAL A 41 -16.91 7.78 -12.03
N PRO A 42 -17.96 7.99 -11.19
CA PRO A 42 -17.85 8.80 -9.99
C PRO A 42 -16.76 8.28 -9.04
N PRO A 43 -16.01 9.14 -8.32
CA PRO A 43 -14.88 8.71 -7.47
C PRO A 43 -15.24 7.66 -6.43
N ALA A 44 -16.40 7.80 -5.76
CA ALA A 44 -16.87 6.85 -4.76
C ALA A 44 -17.17 5.48 -5.37
N LEU A 45 -17.84 5.45 -6.53
CA LEU A 45 -18.15 4.23 -7.27
C LEU A 45 -16.87 3.59 -7.81
N LEU A 46 -15.92 4.40 -8.28
CA LEU A 46 -14.62 3.93 -8.73
C LEU A 46 -13.86 3.20 -7.61
N SER A 47 -13.72 3.82 -6.45
CA SER A 47 -13.07 3.18 -5.29
C SER A 47 -13.74 1.86 -4.92
N ALA A 48 -15.08 1.83 -4.89
CA ALA A 48 -15.83 0.61 -4.58
C ALA A 48 -15.70 -0.47 -5.69
N ALA A 49 -15.59 -0.09 -6.95
CA ALA A 49 -15.37 -1.01 -8.07
C ALA A 49 -13.94 -1.58 -8.05
N LEU A 50 -12.93 -0.73 -7.83
CA LEU A 50 -11.53 -1.17 -7.74
C LEU A 50 -11.29 -2.13 -6.58
N ALA A 51 -12.02 -1.98 -5.46
CA ALA A 51 -11.97 -2.91 -4.33
C ALA A 51 -12.50 -4.32 -4.65
N GLN A 52 -13.22 -4.52 -5.77
CA GLN A 52 -13.68 -5.84 -6.24
C GLN A 52 -12.64 -6.56 -7.11
N LEU A 53 -11.57 -5.87 -7.53
CA LEU A 53 -10.54 -6.42 -8.41
C LEU A 53 -9.39 -7.03 -7.61
N SER A 54 -8.82 -8.12 -8.15
CA SER A 54 -7.58 -8.68 -7.61
C SER A 54 -6.37 -7.79 -7.92
N VAL A 55 -5.28 -8.01 -7.18
CA VAL A 55 -4.00 -7.30 -7.43
C VAL A 55 -3.52 -7.51 -8.86
N ASP A 56 -3.64 -8.72 -9.39
CA ASP A 56 -3.23 -9.04 -10.76
C ASP A 56 -4.07 -8.29 -11.79
N GLN A 57 -5.40 -8.26 -11.61
CA GLN A 57 -6.32 -7.52 -12.47
C GLN A 57 -6.03 -6.01 -12.45
N LEU A 58 -5.74 -5.46 -11.27
CA LEU A 58 -5.34 -4.06 -11.13
C LEU A 58 -3.98 -3.79 -11.79
N ALA A 59 -3.03 -4.70 -11.65
CA ALA A 59 -1.71 -4.57 -12.30
C ALA A 59 -1.78 -4.66 -13.83
N GLU A 60 -2.76 -5.40 -14.38
CA GLU A 60 -3.04 -5.41 -15.81
C GLU A 60 -3.76 -4.13 -16.28
N LEU A 61 -4.66 -3.59 -15.46
CA LEU A 61 -5.46 -2.40 -15.80
C LEU A 61 -4.64 -1.11 -15.78
N VAL A 62 -3.74 -0.95 -14.79
CA VAL A 62 -2.96 0.28 -14.58
C VAL A 62 -2.16 0.71 -15.83
N PRO A 63 -1.48 -0.17 -16.58
CA PRO A 63 -0.75 0.22 -17.78
C PRO A 63 -1.64 0.57 -18.99
N LEU A 64 -2.94 0.26 -18.94
CA LEU A 64 -3.87 0.54 -20.04
C LEU A 64 -4.39 1.98 -20.05
N VAL A 65 -4.20 2.71 -18.95
CA VAL A 65 -4.62 4.10 -18.82
C VAL A 65 -3.43 5.05 -18.89
N ARG A 66 -3.70 6.33 -19.16
CA ARG A 66 -2.65 7.36 -19.13
C ARG A 66 -2.06 7.51 -17.74
N LEU A 67 -0.83 8.01 -17.66
CA LEU A 67 -0.11 8.13 -16.40
C LEU A 67 -0.90 8.87 -15.31
N GLU A 68 -1.57 9.98 -15.65
CA GLU A 68 -2.39 10.76 -14.72
C GLU A 68 -3.59 9.96 -14.18
N SER A 69 -4.20 9.13 -15.03
CA SER A 69 -5.29 8.25 -14.63
C SER A 69 -4.79 7.05 -13.83
N ALA A 70 -3.63 6.52 -14.18
CA ALA A 70 -2.96 5.48 -13.39
C ALA A 70 -2.62 5.98 -11.97
N ILE A 71 -2.12 7.22 -11.84
CA ILE A 71 -1.87 7.86 -10.55
C ILE A 71 -3.17 7.97 -9.75
N ARG A 72 -4.25 8.48 -10.35
CA ARG A 72 -5.57 8.57 -9.70
C ARG A 72 -6.09 7.19 -9.30
N LEU A 73 -5.98 6.20 -10.20
CA LEU A 73 -6.41 4.82 -9.93
C LEU A 73 -5.71 4.28 -8.68
N VAL A 74 -4.38 4.34 -8.65
CA VAL A 74 -3.60 3.83 -7.51
C VAL A 74 -3.88 4.63 -6.24
N ALA A 75 -4.12 5.94 -6.32
CA ALA A 75 -4.48 6.78 -5.17
C ALA A 75 -5.87 6.44 -4.58
N HIS A 76 -6.77 5.83 -5.37
CA HIS A 76 -8.08 5.34 -4.89
C HIS A 76 -8.03 3.96 -4.24
N LEU A 77 -6.91 3.24 -4.34
CA LEU A 77 -6.75 1.93 -3.70
C LEU A 77 -6.45 2.07 -2.21
N ALA A 78 -6.84 1.05 -1.45
CA ALA A 78 -6.35 0.91 -0.07
C ALA A 78 -4.81 0.82 -0.07
N PRO A 79 -4.10 1.39 0.92
CA PRO A 79 -2.63 1.48 0.92
C PRO A 79 -1.91 0.14 0.69
N ASP A 80 -2.45 -0.94 1.26
CA ASP A 80 -1.90 -2.29 1.09
C ASP A 80 -2.09 -2.81 -0.33
N THR A 81 -3.27 -2.60 -0.91
CA THR A 81 -3.57 -2.97 -2.30
C THR A 81 -2.73 -2.14 -3.27
N ALA A 82 -2.61 -0.84 -3.05
CA ALA A 82 -1.76 0.04 -3.84
C ALA A 82 -0.29 -0.43 -3.84
N SER A 83 0.23 -0.79 -2.66
CA SER A 83 1.59 -1.32 -2.52
C SER A 83 1.76 -2.65 -3.27
N ALA A 84 0.80 -3.57 -3.16
CA ALA A 84 0.83 -4.86 -3.85
C ALA A 84 0.76 -4.69 -5.38
N VAL A 85 -0.12 -3.82 -5.87
CA VAL A 85 -0.23 -3.49 -7.30
C VAL A 85 1.07 -2.88 -7.81
N LEU A 86 1.65 -1.91 -7.10
CA LEU A 86 2.93 -1.31 -7.48
C LEU A 86 4.06 -2.35 -7.57
N LEU A 87 4.05 -3.37 -6.70
CA LEU A 87 5.03 -4.46 -6.76
C LEU A 87 4.84 -5.37 -7.97
N ALA A 88 3.60 -5.62 -8.37
CA ALA A 88 3.26 -6.44 -9.54
C ALA A 88 3.57 -5.74 -10.89
N LEU A 89 3.65 -4.40 -10.91
CA LEU A 89 3.95 -3.64 -12.13
C LEU A 89 5.42 -3.80 -12.58
N PRO A 90 5.70 -3.67 -13.91
CA PRO A 90 7.06 -3.61 -14.44
C PRO A 90 7.90 -2.52 -13.76
N THR A 91 9.18 -2.80 -13.50
CA THR A 91 10.05 -1.93 -12.69
C THR A 91 10.10 -0.48 -13.16
N GLN A 92 10.21 -0.26 -14.47
CA GLN A 92 10.27 1.10 -15.03
C GLN A 92 8.97 1.87 -14.79
N TYR A 93 7.81 1.24 -15.01
CA TYR A 93 6.51 1.86 -14.81
C TYR A 93 6.25 2.14 -13.33
N ARG A 94 6.62 1.20 -12.48
CA ARG A 94 6.57 1.34 -11.01
C ARG A 94 7.34 2.56 -10.51
N GLN A 95 8.55 2.79 -11.04
CA GLN A 95 9.37 3.92 -10.62
C GLN A 95 8.71 5.25 -10.97
N VAL A 96 8.21 5.39 -12.20
CA VAL A 96 7.52 6.62 -12.64
C VAL A 96 6.28 6.90 -11.80
N LEU A 97 5.47 5.87 -11.49
CA LEU A 97 4.30 6.03 -10.64
C LEU A 97 4.67 6.43 -9.21
N ARG A 98 5.71 5.83 -8.63
CA ARG A 98 6.17 6.16 -7.26
C ARG A 98 6.63 7.61 -7.12
N GLU A 99 7.25 8.17 -8.13
CA GLU A 99 7.71 9.57 -8.14
C GLU A 99 6.55 10.58 -8.23
N ARG A 100 5.42 10.15 -8.78
CA ARG A 100 4.26 11.01 -9.07
C ARG A 100 3.06 10.80 -8.14
N LEU A 101 2.99 9.66 -7.45
CA LEU A 101 1.90 9.40 -6.51
C LEU A 101 1.97 10.36 -5.32
N PRO A 102 0.84 10.98 -4.93
CA PRO A 102 0.77 11.71 -3.68
C PRO A 102 1.02 10.75 -2.50
N PRO A 103 1.58 11.23 -1.39
CA PRO A 103 1.66 10.41 -0.19
C PRO A 103 0.25 9.96 0.21
N PRO A 104 0.06 8.69 0.61
CA PRO A 104 -1.24 8.21 1.04
C PRO A 104 -1.74 9.03 2.24
N THR A 105 -3.05 9.30 2.28
CA THR A 105 -3.66 9.92 3.46
C THR A 105 -3.57 8.91 4.62
N PRO A 106 -2.87 9.24 5.70
CA PRO A 106 -2.69 8.31 6.81
C PRO A 106 -4.03 7.97 7.48
N SER A 107 -4.27 6.70 7.81
CA SER A 107 -5.34 6.32 8.73
C SER A 107 -5.04 6.85 10.15
N ASP A 108 -6.05 6.94 11.01
CA ASP A 108 -5.85 7.32 12.42
C ASP A 108 -4.84 6.41 13.12
N TYR A 109 -4.86 5.12 12.80
CA TYR A 109 -3.89 4.17 13.31
C TYR A 109 -2.48 4.48 12.77
N GLN A 110 -2.34 4.69 11.47
CA GLN A 110 -1.05 5.03 10.85
C GLN A 110 -0.47 6.30 11.48
N HIS A 111 -1.29 7.34 11.62
CA HIS A 111 -0.85 8.60 12.23
C HIS A 111 -0.35 8.41 13.67
N ARG A 112 -1.08 7.65 14.50
CA ARG A 112 -0.67 7.34 15.88
C ARG A 112 0.60 6.49 15.93
N ALA A 113 0.73 5.47 15.07
CA ALA A 113 1.90 4.62 14.97
C ALA A 113 3.14 5.41 14.55
N GLU A 114 3.02 6.30 13.57
CA GLU A 114 4.10 7.20 13.14
C GLU A 114 4.50 8.18 14.25
N GLN A 115 3.55 8.71 15.01
CA GLN A 115 3.85 9.51 16.19
C GLN A 115 4.60 8.71 17.26
N ALA A 116 4.25 7.44 17.49
CA ALA A 116 4.97 6.57 18.43
C ALA A 116 6.43 6.37 17.99
N VAL A 117 6.67 6.13 16.71
CA VAL A 117 8.06 6.07 16.18
C VAL A 117 8.77 7.39 16.38
N ARG A 118 8.14 8.53 16.05
CA ARG A 118 8.74 9.85 16.24
C ARG A 118 9.10 10.13 17.70
N ARG A 119 8.22 9.74 18.66
CA ARG A 119 8.54 9.83 20.10
C ARG A 119 9.73 8.96 20.49
N ALA A 120 9.89 7.79 19.85
CA ALA A 120 10.94 6.84 20.17
C ALA A 120 12.31 7.21 19.56
N THR A 121 12.34 7.85 18.39
CA THR A 121 13.57 8.09 17.59
C THR A 121 13.91 9.58 17.45
N GLY A 122 12.97 10.47 17.70
CA GLY A 122 13.14 11.92 17.54
C GLY A 122 12.96 12.43 16.12
N ASN A 123 12.92 11.55 15.10
CA ASN A 123 12.75 11.93 13.71
C ASN A 123 11.86 10.95 12.95
N LEU A 124 11.24 11.42 11.87
CA LEU A 124 10.47 10.60 10.95
C LEU A 124 10.27 11.40 9.65
N THR A 125 10.76 10.89 8.54
CA THR A 125 10.70 11.55 7.24
C THR A 125 9.86 10.74 6.26
N PRO A 126 8.89 11.33 5.56
CA PRO A 126 8.11 10.63 4.54
C PRO A 126 8.97 10.13 3.38
N MET A 127 8.71 8.91 2.91
CA MET A 127 9.30 8.31 1.70
C MET A 127 8.27 8.12 0.58
N GLY A 128 7.30 9.01 0.48
CA GLY A 128 6.21 8.87 -0.48
C GLY A 128 5.34 7.63 -0.19
N PRO A 129 4.87 6.89 -1.22
CA PRO A 129 3.96 5.76 -1.05
C PRO A 129 4.57 4.55 -0.33
N LEU A 130 5.88 4.56 -0.09
CA LEU A 130 6.60 3.46 0.58
C LEU A 130 6.58 3.54 2.11
N GLY A 131 5.92 4.56 2.68
CA GLY A 131 5.90 4.79 4.11
C GLY A 131 6.85 5.91 4.55
N THR A 132 7.48 5.72 5.68
CA THR A 132 8.35 6.72 6.31
C THR A 132 9.70 6.12 6.65
N VAL A 133 10.73 6.97 6.81
CA VAL A 133 12.06 6.57 7.28
C VAL A 133 12.36 7.30 8.59
N THR A 134 12.96 6.58 9.51
CA THR A 134 13.53 7.11 10.72
C THR A 134 15.00 6.74 10.82
N GLU A 135 15.78 7.49 11.59
CA GLU A 135 17.15 7.12 11.92
C GLU A 135 17.23 6.56 13.33
N VAL A 136 17.85 5.40 13.45
CA VAL A 136 18.13 4.76 14.72
C VAL A 136 19.64 4.57 14.82
N PHE A 137 20.29 5.26 15.75
CA PHE A 137 21.77 5.29 15.90
C PHE A 137 22.51 5.66 14.59
N GLY A 138 21.97 6.63 13.84
CA GLY A 138 22.56 7.06 12.56
C GLY A 138 22.28 6.11 11.38
N ARG A 139 21.48 5.05 11.57
CA ARG A 139 21.12 4.07 10.53
C ARG A 139 19.71 4.34 10.03
N PRO A 140 19.48 4.52 8.72
CA PRO A 140 18.16 4.76 8.17
C PRO A 140 17.34 3.46 8.17
N ILE A 141 16.17 3.50 8.80
CA ILE A 141 15.23 2.38 8.95
C ILE A 141 13.90 2.78 8.30
N GLN A 142 13.39 1.96 7.40
CA GLN A 142 12.06 2.17 6.84
C GLN A 142 11.00 1.72 7.83
N VAL A 143 10.02 2.58 8.07
CA VAL A 143 8.85 2.28 8.89
C VAL A 143 7.68 1.99 7.96
N VAL A 144 7.10 0.80 8.12
CA VAL A 144 5.92 0.35 7.38
C VAL A 144 4.79 0.16 8.38
N VAL A 145 3.71 0.90 8.21
CA VAL A 145 2.52 0.75 9.05
C VAL A 145 1.48 -0.06 8.29
N ARG A 146 0.89 -1.06 8.96
CA ARG A 146 -0.16 -1.93 8.43
C ARG A 146 -1.38 -1.88 9.34
N ASP A 147 -2.37 -1.09 8.92
CA ASP A 147 -3.65 -0.95 9.61
C ASP A 147 -4.61 -2.05 9.14
N ARG A 148 -4.70 -3.14 9.91
CA ARG A 148 -5.52 -4.32 9.60
C ARG A 148 -6.18 -4.88 10.87
N PRO A 149 -7.10 -4.14 11.49
CA PRO A 149 -7.75 -4.61 12.71
C PRO A 149 -8.55 -5.90 12.45
N GLY A 150 -8.36 -6.89 13.32
CA GLY A 150 -9.03 -8.20 13.20
C GLY A 150 -8.47 -9.15 12.14
N ALA A 151 -7.48 -8.74 11.34
CA ALA A 151 -6.77 -9.62 10.42
C ALA A 151 -5.56 -10.29 11.07
N THR A 152 -4.92 -11.21 10.34
CA THR A 152 -3.66 -11.85 10.74
C THR A 152 -2.53 -11.34 9.85
N PHE A 153 -1.41 -10.93 10.46
CA PHE A 153 -0.18 -10.58 9.77
C PHE A 153 0.72 -11.81 9.72
N GLY A 154 0.95 -12.35 8.53
CA GLY A 154 1.65 -13.60 8.33
C GLY A 154 2.92 -13.50 7.48
N PRO A 155 3.52 -14.66 7.15
CA PRO A 155 4.74 -14.74 6.33
C PRO A 155 4.62 -14.03 4.97
N GLY A 156 3.46 -14.10 4.32
CA GLY A 156 3.21 -13.41 3.04
C GLY A 156 3.28 -11.89 3.16
N ASP A 157 2.73 -11.33 4.25
CA ASP A 157 2.78 -9.89 4.52
C ASP A 157 4.21 -9.43 4.81
N LEU A 158 5.02 -10.27 5.47
CA LEU A 158 6.44 -10.01 5.70
C LEU A 158 7.21 -9.96 4.38
N VAL A 159 6.99 -10.92 3.49
CA VAL A 159 7.62 -10.93 2.16
C VAL A 159 7.24 -9.68 1.37
N ALA A 160 5.98 -9.28 1.41
CA ALA A 160 5.51 -8.06 0.76
C ALA A 160 6.18 -6.80 1.35
N ALA A 161 6.34 -6.72 2.68
CA ALA A 161 7.02 -5.60 3.33
C ALA A 161 8.51 -5.52 2.94
N ILE A 162 9.21 -6.66 2.90
CA ILE A 162 10.61 -6.76 2.45
C ILE A 162 10.74 -6.35 0.98
N GLY A 163 9.84 -6.85 0.12
CA GLY A 163 9.84 -6.52 -1.31
C GLY A 163 9.53 -5.05 -1.61
N ALA A 164 8.76 -4.40 -0.75
CA ALA A 164 8.43 -2.98 -0.88
C ALA A 164 9.52 -2.02 -0.37
N ALA A 165 10.51 -2.52 0.37
CA ALA A 165 11.55 -1.70 0.96
C ALA A 165 12.56 -1.18 -0.08
N ASP A 166 13.02 0.06 0.12
CA ASP A 166 14.09 0.64 -0.68
C ASP A 166 15.47 0.35 -0.04
N TRP A 167 15.95 -0.88 -0.21
CA TRP A 167 17.21 -1.36 0.34
C TRP A 167 18.47 -0.60 -0.14
N ARG A 168 18.31 0.35 -1.06
CA ARG A 168 19.40 1.27 -1.44
C ARG A 168 19.53 2.44 -0.47
N ARG A 169 18.45 2.77 0.25
CA ARG A 169 18.35 3.93 1.15
C ARG A 169 18.25 3.54 2.60
N VAL A 170 17.85 2.30 2.91
CA VAL A 170 17.65 1.85 4.28
C VAL A 170 18.43 0.57 4.56
N VAL A 171 18.82 0.40 5.81
CA VAL A 171 19.54 -0.78 6.27
C VAL A 171 18.62 -1.78 6.95
N GLY A 172 17.37 -1.41 7.20
CA GLY A 172 16.38 -2.29 7.80
C GLY A 172 14.96 -1.78 7.67
N VAL A 173 14.03 -2.65 8.02
CA VAL A 173 12.59 -2.38 7.98
C VAL A 173 11.95 -2.72 9.32
N ILE A 174 11.15 -1.81 9.87
CA ILE A 174 10.27 -2.10 10.99
C ILE A 174 8.83 -2.01 10.53
N VAL A 175 8.05 -3.07 10.79
CA VAL A 175 6.63 -3.12 10.48
C VAL A 175 5.85 -2.95 11.78
N LEU A 176 4.96 -1.95 11.84
CA LEU A 176 3.99 -1.79 12.91
C LEU A 176 2.62 -2.24 12.40
N THR A 177 1.93 -3.09 13.16
CA THR A 177 0.61 -3.58 12.77
C THR A 177 -0.30 -3.74 13.98
N ASN A 178 -1.60 -3.50 13.78
CA ASN A 178 -2.66 -3.83 14.74
C ASN A 178 -3.31 -5.20 14.45
N ALA A 179 -2.80 -5.95 13.47
CA ALA A 179 -3.21 -7.32 13.21
C ALA A 179 -2.67 -8.29 14.28
N THR A 180 -3.33 -9.43 14.43
CA THR A 180 -2.80 -10.57 15.19
C THR A 180 -1.61 -11.17 14.43
N LEU A 181 -0.51 -11.48 15.13
CA LEU A 181 0.65 -12.08 14.48
C LEU A 181 0.45 -13.59 14.29
N ASP A 182 0.72 -14.07 13.07
CA ASP A 182 0.69 -15.50 12.74
C ASP A 182 1.80 -16.26 13.51
N PRO A 183 1.52 -17.46 14.05
CA PRO A 183 2.53 -18.28 14.73
C PRO A 183 3.76 -18.62 13.84
N GLY A 184 3.56 -18.75 12.52
CA GLY A 184 4.63 -19.02 11.55
C GLY A 184 5.55 -17.83 11.26
N LEU A 185 5.16 -16.61 11.67
CA LEU A 185 5.91 -15.38 11.41
C LEU A 185 7.32 -15.43 11.98
N GLY A 186 7.51 -16.07 13.16
CA GLY A 186 8.83 -16.20 13.78
C GLY A 186 9.83 -17.00 12.94
N ALA A 187 9.37 -18.03 12.22
CA ALA A 187 10.20 -18.79 11.28
C ALA A 187 10.56 -17.95 10.04
N ALA A 188 9.58 -17.21 9.49
CA ALA A 188 9.79 -16.34 8.35
C ALA A 188 10.76 -15.18 8.66
N LEU A 189 10.70 -14.61 9.86
CA LEU A 189 11.65 -13.59 10.31
C LEU A 189 13.09 -14.14 10.43
N ARG A 190 13.26 -15.38 10.92
CA ARG A 190 14.58 -16.02 10.95
C ARG A 190 15.12 -16.26 9.54
N ASP A 191 14.29 -16.75 8.63
CA ASP A 191 14.68 -16.96 7.23
C ASP A 191 15.07 -15.64 6.55
N ALA A 192 14.31 -14.58 6.75
CA ALA A 192 14.65 -13.25 6.24
C ALA A 192 16.00 -12.76 6.76
N ARG A 193 16.29 -12.93 8.05
CA ARG A 193 17.60 -12.58 8.63
C ARG A 193 18.74 -13.41 8.07
N ASN A 194 18.53 -14.72 7.87
CA ASN A 194 19.51 -15.59 7.24
C ASN A 194 19.85 -15.18 5.80
N ARG A 195 18.93 -14.50 5.13
CA ARG A 195 19.14 -13.89 3.79
C ARG A 195 19.75 -12.49 3.86
N GLY A 196 20.06 -11.99 5.03
CA GLY A 196 20.69 -10.69 5.22
C GLY A 196 19.72 -9.52 5.37
N TYR A 197 18.40 -9.76 5.45
CA TYR A 197 17.42 -8.70 5.69
C TYR A 197 17.29 -8.41 7.19
N VAL A 198 17.46 -7.15 7.57
CA VAL A 198 17.20 -6.70 8.95
C VAL A 198 15.75 -6.23 9.04
N VAL A 199 14.89 -7.09 9.58
CA VAL A 199 13.44 -6.82 9.66
C VAL A 199 12.92 -7.13 11.05
N GLU A 200 12.11 -6.22 11.59
CA GLU A 200 11.36 -6.40 12.84
C GLU A 200 9.86 -6.18 12.58
N VAL A 201 9.02 -6.95 13.26
CA VAL A 201 7.56 -6.79 13.25
C VAL A 201 7.08 -6.56 14.67
N VAL A 202 6.34 -5.49 14.87
CA VAL A 202 5.80 -5.09 16.18
C VAL A 202 4.28 -5.05 16.10
N ALA A 203 3.61 -5.91 16.88
CA ALA A 203 2.19 -5.73 17.15
C ALA A 203 2.04 -4.52 18.06
N TRP A 204 1.64 -3.39 17.48
CA TRP A 204 1.44 -2.14 18.19
C TRP A 204 -0.03 -1.72 18.07
N GLN A 205 -0.71 -1.57 19.19
CA GLN A 205 -2.13 -1.18 19.23
C GLN A 205 -2.27 0.28 19.68
N ASP A 206 -1.55 0.63 20.73
CA ASP A 206 -1.59 1.95 21.32
C ASP A 206 -0.29 2.24 22.11
N GLU A 207 -0.26 3.35 22.85
CA GLU A 207 0.91 3.84 23.59
C GLU A 207 1.43 2.87 24.67
N ARG A 208 0.61 1.90 25.13
CA ARG A 208 1.07 0.86 26.07
C ARG A 208 2.11 -0.05 25.44
N ASP A 209 2.12 -0.15 24.11
CA ASP A 209 3.05 -0.97 23.34
C ASP A 209 4.34 -0.22 22.99
N ASP A 210 4.47 1.07 23.31
CA ASP A 210 5.67 1.88 23.01
C ASP A 210 6.95 1.26 23.57
N GLY A 211 6.86 0.53 24.67
CA GLY A 211 7.99 -0.21 25.25
C GLY A 211 8.48 -1.36 24.35
N MET A 212 7.58 -2.04 23.64
CA MET A 212 7.95 -3.07 22.65
C MET A 212 8.58 -2.44 21.41
N LEU A 213 7.98 -1.36 20.92
CA LEU A 213 8.52 -0.59 19.80
C LEU A 213 9.97 -0.14 20.07
N LYS A 214 10.23 0.46 21.21
CA LYS A 214 11.60 0.91 21.61
C LYS A 214 12.59 -0.25 21.65
N ARG A 215 12.21 -1.40 22.21
CA ARG A 215 13.09 -2.60 22.25
C ARG A 215 13.38 -3.13 20.84
N SER A 216 12.40 -3.11 19.95
CA SER A 216 12.61 -3.55 18.57
C SER A 216 13.51 -2.58 17.78
N LEU A 217 13.37 -1.27 18.00
CA LEU A 217 14.23 -0.27 17.39
C LEU A 217 15.70 -0.41 17.82
N VAL A 218 15.95 -0.77 19.09
CA VAL A 218 17.32 -1.00 19.58
C VAL A 218 18.03 -2.15 18.83
N ARG A 219 17.29 -3.13 18.32
CA ARG A 219 17.89 -4.24 17.56
C ARG A 219 18.51 -3.82 16.23
N PHE A 220 18.19 -2.64 15.73
CA PHE A 220 18.83 -2.08 14.53
C PHE A 220 20.17 -1.42 14.85
N ALA A 221 20.55 -1.28 16.15
CA ALA A 221 21.83 -0.72 16.58
C ALA A 221 23.00 -1.72 16.42
N THR A 222 22.70 -3.01 16.36
CA THR A 222 23.68 -4.10 16.22
C THR A 222 23.81 -4.53 14.77
#